data_1e09849eff893ed5ceed49d84fec1ab1
#
_entry.id   1e09849eff893ed5ceed49d84fec1ab1
#
_cell.length_a   1.000
_cell.length_b   1.000
_cell.length_c   1.000
_cell.angle_alpha   90.00
_cell.angle_beta   90.00
_cell.angle_gamma   90.00
#
_symmetry.space_group_name_H-M   'P 1'
#
loop_
_entity.id
_entity.type
_entity.pdbx_description
1 polymer ?
#
loop_
_entity_poly.entity_id
_entity_poly.type
_entity_poly.pdbx_seq_one_letter_code
_entity_poly.pdbx_strand_id
1 'polypeptide(L)'
;MSLFEEARYCFVYGQFIASTLLCVSFIEHTLASHFSEIGRDDILEAGIKKLLNEAKEKSIINSIEYDFISKVIKQRNKLGHFRMWQDKKGNPKNTIEREAIEQEKHLYELLEDDAKLAIRASCSMLKKFSI
;
A
#
# COMPACT_ATOMS: atom_id res chain seq x y z
N MET A 1 9.93 6.43 16.42
CA MET A 1 10.09 5.56 15.23
C MET A 1 9.20 6.07 14.12
N SER A 2 9.75 6.22 12.91
CA SER A 2 8.95 6.67 11.75
C SER A 2 8.06 5.54 11.24
N LEU A 3 7.05 5.91 10.41
CA LEU A 3 6.17 4.92 9.79
C LEU A 3 6.96 3.89 8.97
N PHE A 4 7.98 4.36 8.24
CA PHE A 4 8.79 3.47 7.42
C PHE A 4 9.62 2.51 8.28
N GLU A 5 10.20 3.00 9.36
CA GLU A 5 10.96 2.16 10.28
C GLU A 5 10.07 1.12 10.94
N GLU A 6 8.86 1.52 11.36
CA GLU A 6 7.88 0.58 11.91
C GLU A 6 7.47 -0.48 10.88
N ALA A 7 7.28 -0.07 9.63
CA ALA A 7 6.93 -1.00 8.55
C ALA A 7 8.03 -2.04 8.35
N ARG A 8 9.29 -1.61 8.35
CA ARG A 8 10.44 -2.50 8.23
C ARG A 8 10.53 -3.45 9.41
N TYR A 9 10.34 -2.94 10.61
CA TYR A 9 10.34 -3.74 11.82
C TYR A 9 9.27 -4.84 11.74
N CYS A 10 8.05 -4.47 11.39
CA CYS A 10 6.96 -5.42 11.22
C CYS A 10 7.29 -6.48 10.18
N PHE A 11 7.92 -6.09 9.07
CA PHE A 11 8.32 -7.02 8.03
C PHE A 11 9.32 -8.06 8.54
N VAL A 12 10.35 -7.60 9.25
CA VAL A 12 11.40 -8.48 9.78
C VAL A 12 10.82 -9.52 10.74
N TYR A 13 9.81 -9.13 11.50
CA TYR A 13 9.17 -10.03 12.47
C TYR A 13 7.95 -10.76 11.92
N GLY A 14 7.76 -10.74 10.59
CA GLY A 14 6.71 -11.52 9.95
C GLY A 14 5.31 -10.95 10.09
N GLN A 15 5.18 -9.69 10.51
CA GLN A 15 3.89 -9.01 10.64
C GLN A 15 3.55 -8.31 9.32
N PHE A 16 3.25 -9.10 8.29
CA PHE A 16 3.15 -8.61 6.92
C PHE A 16 1.92 -7.72 6.67
N ILE A 17 0.80 -8.00 7.31
CA ILE A 17 -0.40 -7.15 7.19
C ILE A 17 -0.07 -5.77 7.75
N ALA A 18 0.48 -5.70 8.95
CA ALA A 18 0.85 -4.43 9.57
C ALA A 18 1.90 -3.69 8.74
N SER A 19 2.89 -4.40 8.20
CA SER A 19 3.91 -3.82 7.35
C SER A 19 3.29 -3.15 6.11
N THR A 20 2.38 -3.83 5.42
CA THR A 20 1.70 -3.28 4.24
C THR A 20 0.89 -2.03 4.60
N LEU A 21 0.12 -2.08 5.68
CA LEU A 21 -0.69 -0.94 6.12
C LEU A 21 0.17 0.29 6.46
N LEU A 22 1.28 0.06 7.16
CA LEU A 22 2.21 1.14 7.53
C LEU A 22 2.90 1.74 6.30
N CYS A 23 3.27 0.91 5.33
CA CYS A 23 3.86 1.39 4.08
C CYS A 23 2.90 2.28 3.31
N VAL A 24 1.63 1.90 3.19
CA VAL A 24 0.63 2.72 2.49
C VAL A 24 0.41 4.03 3.24
N SER A 25 0.34 3.99 4.56
CA SER A 25 0.25 5.21 5.38
C SER A 25 1.45 6.12 5.18
N PHE A 26 2.64 5.55 5.09
CA PHE A 26 3.87 6.29 4.81
C PHE A 26 3.80 6.99 3.44
N ILE A 27 3.37 6.26 2.40
CA ILE A 27 3.24 6.82 1.05
C ILE A 27 2.24 7.96 1.03
N GLU A 28 1.07 7.75 1.64
CA GLU A 28 0.04 8.79 1.73
C GLU A 28 0.56 10.04 2.44
N HIS A 29 1.20 9.84 3.58
CA HIS A 29 1.76 10.95 4.36
C HIS A 29 2.83 11.71 3.59
N THR A 30 3.70 11.00 2.87
CA THR A 30 4.75 11.61 2.06
C THR A 30 4.16 12.46 0.94
N LEU A 31 3.17 11.95 0.23
CA LEU A 31 2.50 12.70 -0.84
C LEU A 31 1.77 13.92 -0.27
N ALA A 32 1.04 13.75 0.83
CA ALA A 32 0.34 14.86 1.48
C ALA A 32 1.32 15.96 1.90
N SER A 33 2.44 15.59 2.50
CA SER A 33 3.48 16.54 2.91
C SER A 33 4.04 17.32 1.71
N HIS A 34 4.28 16.62 0.61
CA HIS A 34 4.77 17.27 -0.61
C HIS A 34 3.76 18.31 -1.14
N PHE A 35 2.48 17.94 -1.20
CA PHE A 35 1.44 18.86 -1.66
C PHE A 35 1.28 20.05 -0.71
N SER A 36 1.42 19.83 0.58
CA SER A 36 1.39 20.92 1.56
C SER A 36 2.55 21.91 1.32
N GLU A 37 3.74 21.39 1.04
CA GLU A 37 4.93 22.21 0.76
C GLU A 37 4.76 23.09 -0.48
N ILE A 38 4.04 22.62 -1.48
CA ILE A 38 3.78 23.40 -2.70
C ILE A 38 2.48 24.21 -2.65
N GLY A 39 1.86 24.32 -1.46
CA GLY A 39 0.68 25.13 -1.25
C GLY A 39 -0.65 24.51 -1.68
N ARG A 40 -0.68 23.20 -1.90
CA ARG A 40 -1.86 22.47 -2.32
C ARG A 40 -2.55 21.80 -1.14
N ASP A 41 -3.00 22.62 -0.17
CA ASP A 41 -3.71 22.11 1.01
C ASP A 41 -5.12 21.61 0.69
N ASP A 42 -5.64 21.94 -0.50
CA ASP A 42 -6.98 21.57 -0.94
C ASP A 42 -7.19 20.06 -1.09
N ILE A 43 -6.13 19.28 -1.27
CA ILE A 43 -6.24 17.83 -1.50
C ILE A 43 -5.73 16.97 -0.34
N LEU A 44 -5.29 17.58 0.76
CA LEU A 44 -4.66 16.83 1.86
C LEU A 44 -5.56 15.78 2.50
N GLU A 45 -6.86 16.04 2.56
CA GLU A 45 -7.83 15.13 3.17
C GLU A 45 -8.60 14.29 2.14
N ALA A 46 -8.20 14.35 0.88
CA ALA A 46 -8.94 13.69 -0.18
C ALA A 46 -8.72 12.18 -0.28
N GLY A 47 -7.75 11.64 0.47
CA GLY A 47 -7.40 10.23 0.45
C GLY A 47 -6.29 9.91 -0.54
N ILE A 48 -5.68 8.74 -0.35
CA ILE A 48 -4.47 8.36 -1.09
C ILE A 48 -4.69 8.25 -2.60
N LYS A 49 -5.85 7.76 -3.03
CA LYS A 49 -6.13 7.59 -4.46
C LYS A 49 -6.12 8.92 -5.20
N LYS A 50 -6.73 9.94 -4.59
CA LYS A 50 -6.78 11.27 -5.18
C LYS A 50 -5.42 11.95 -5.14
N LEU A 51 -4.68 11.80 -4.04
CA LEU A 51 -3.31 12.28 -3.95
C LEU A 51 -2.42 11.66 -5.03
N LEU A 52 -2.58 10.36 -5.24
CA LEU A 52 -1.80 9.64 -6.24
C LEU A 52 -2.14 10.11 -7.66
N ASN A 53 -3.42 10.30 -7.96
CA ASN A 53 -3.86 10.78 -9.28
C ASN A 53 -3.32 12.19 -9.55
N GLU A 54 -3.39 13.08 -8.57
CA GLU A 54 -2.84 14.44 -8.68
C GLU A 54 -1.33 14.41 -8.86
N ALA A 55 -0.64 13.54 -8.15
CA ALA A 55 0.81 13.40 -8.29
C ALA A 55 1.20 12.98 -9.71
N LYS A 56 0.42 12.09 -10.32
CA LYS A 56 0.64 11.67 -11.69
C LYS A 56 0.37 12.83 -12.67
N GLU A 57 -0.74 13.54 -12.52
CA GLU A 57 -1.10 14.67 -13.38
C GLU A 57 -0.07 15.79 -13.34
N LYS A 58 0.48 16.06 -12.17
CA LYS A 58 1.49 17.10 -11.98
C LYS A 58 2.90 16.62 -12.26
N SER A 59 3.07 15.41 -12.78
CA SER A 59 4.37 14.79 -13.09
C SER A 59 5.30 14.70 -11.87
N ILE A 60 4.74 14.68 -10.68
CA ILE A 60 5.49 14.46 -9.44
C ILE A 60 5.97 13.01 -9.39
N ILE A 61 5.14 12.10 -9.86
CA ILE A 61 5.48 10.70 -10.07
C ILE A 61 5.25 10.33 -11.54
N ASN A 62 6.00 9.35 -12.04
CA ASN A 62 5.85 8.87 -13.41
C ASN A 62 4.82 7.74 -13.49
N SER A 63 4.52 7.29 -14.70
CA SER A 63 3.53 6.21 -14.92
C SER A 63 3.93 4.90 -14.28
N ILE A 64 5.21 4.58 -14.26
CA ILE A 64 5.72 3.35 -13.66
C ILE A 64 5.52 3.39 -12.15
N GLU A 65 5.86 4.50 -11.52
CA GLU A 65 5.67 4.71 -10.08
C GLU A 65 4.18 4.68 -9.72
N TYR A 66 3.35 5.34 -10.53
CA TYR A 66 1.90 5.33 -10.34
C TYR A 66 1.33 3.91 -10.35
N ASP A 67 1.69 3.13 -11.36
CA ASP A 67 1.20 1.75 -11.50
C ASP A 67 1.65 0.88 -10.34
N PHE A 68 2.90 1.04 -9.91
CA PHE A 68 3.45 0.26 -8.80
C PHE A 68 2.75 0.58 -7.48
N ILE A 69 2.59 1.86 -7.18
CA ILE A 69 1.89 2.30 -5.96
C ILE A 69 0.42 1.92 -6.00
N SER A 70 -0.23 2.04 -7.17
CA SER A 70 -1.62 1.62 -7.33
C SER A 70 -1.81 0.15 -7.01
N LYS A 71 -0.86 -0.70 -7.41
CA LYS A 71 -0.88 -2.12 -7.10
C LYS A 71 -0.78 -2.36 -5.59
N VAL A 72 0.10 -1.64 -4.92
CA VAL A 72 0.26 -1.72 -3.46
C VAL A 72 -1.04 -1.31 -2.76
N ILE A 73 -1.66 -0.22 -3.20
CA ILE A 73 -2.94 0.25 -2.64
C ILE A 73 -4.03 -0.80 -2.84
N LYS A 74 -4.09 -1.43 -4.01
CA LYS A 74 -5.04 -2.49 -4.30
C LYS A 74 -4.86 -3.66 -3.34
N GLN A 75 -3.63 -4.05 -3.06
CA GLN A 75 -3.36 -5.11 -2.09
C GLN A 75 -3.77 -4.69 -0.68
N ARG A 76 -3.50 -3.44 -0.27
CA ARG A 76 -3.95 -2.93 1.02
C ARG A 76 -5.48 -2.98 1.13
N ASN A 77 -6.20 -2.62 0.07
CA ASN A 77 -7.66 -2.61 0.10
C ASN A 77 -8.25 -4.01 0.31
N LYS A 78 -7.59 -5.05 -0.17
CA LYS A 78 -8.00 -6.43 0.07
C LYS A 78 -7.92 -6.81 1.54
N LEU A 79 -7.00 -6.21 2.30
CA LEU A 79 -6.87 -6.48 3.72
C LEU A 79 -8.10 -6.02 4.51
N GLY A 80 -8.80 -5.00 4.02
CA GLY A 80 -10.06 -4.54 4.63
C GLY A 80 -11.16 -5.60 4.61
N HIS A 81 -11.05 -6.59 3.73
CA HIS A 81 -12.00 -7.70 3.61
C HIS A 81 -11.48 -8.98 4.24
N PHE A 82 -10.37 -8.94 4.94
CA PHE A 82 -9.72 -10.12 5.51
C PHE A 82 -10.62 -10.88 6.49
N ARG A 83 -11.55 -10.18 7.13
CA ARG A 83 -12.49 -10.78 8.09
C ARG A 83 -13.78 -11.27 7.45
N MET A 84 -13.94 -11.12 6.14
CA MET A 84 -15.11 -11.61 5.45
C MET A 84 -14.94 -13.10 5.17
N TRP A 85 -15.94 -13.87 5.54
CA TRP A 85 -15.84 -15.30 5.60
C TRP A 85 -16.15 -15.96 4.27
N GLN A 86 -17.26 -16.66 4.22
CA GLN A 86 -17.70 -17.42 3.07
C GLN A 86 -18.96 -16.80 2.49
N ASP A 87 -19.15 -16.97 1.18
CA ASP A 87 -20.41 -16.62 0.55
C ASP A 87 -21.47 -17.69 0.89
N LYS A 88 -22.68 -17.54 0.35
CA LYS A 88 -23.79 -18.47 0.61
C LYS A 88 -23.51 -19.89 0.14
N LYS A 89 -22.54 -20.08 -0.73
CA LYS A 89 -22.14 -21.39 -1.28
C LYS A 89 -20.95 -21.99 -0.54
N GLY A 90 -20.47 -21.32 0.49
CA GLY A 90 -19.31 -21.77 1.24
C GLY A 90 -17.97 -21.37 0.67
N ASN A 91 -17.93 -20.56 -0.39
CA ASN A 91 -16.68 -20.10 -0.98
C ASN A 91 -16.09 -18.92 -0.20
N PRO A 92 -14.77 -18.82 -0.10
CA PRO A 92 -14.15 -17.69 0.58
C PRO A 92 -14.55 -16.37 -0.09
N LYS A 93 -15.04 -15.41 0.71
CA LYS A 93 -15.32 -14.05 0.23
C LYS A 93 -14.06 -13.20 0.21
N ASN A 94 -13.08 -13.54 1.02
CA ASN A 94 -11.84 -12.79 1.11
C ASN A 94 -11.04 -12.95 -0.17
N THR A 95 -10.77 -11.83 -0.83
CA THR A 95 -10.06 -11.82 -2.11
C THR A 95 -8.63 -12.35 -1.99
N ILE A 96 -7.98 -12.10 -0.86
CA ILE A 96 -6.60 -12.56 -0.62
C ILE A 96 -6.58 -14.08 -0.50
N GLU A 97 -7.54 -14.65 0.22
CA GLU A 97 -7.65 -16.11 0.34
C GLU A 97 -7.91 -16.76 -1.00
N ARG A 98 -8.78 -16.15 -1.84
CA ARG A 98 -9.03 -16.63 -3.20
C ARG A 98 -7.77 -16.61 -4.05
N GLU A 99 -7.00 -15.52 -3.99
CA GLU A 99 -5.75 -15.42 -4.73
C GLU A 99 -4.74 -16.46 -4.27
N ALA A 100 -4.66 -16.72 -2.98
CA ALA A 100 -3.77 -17.75 -2.44
C ALA A 100 -4.13 -19.13 -2.98
N ILE A 101 -5.43 -19.45 -3.04
CA ILE A 101 -5.93 -20.71 -3.59
C ILE A 101 -5.62 -20.80 -5.08
N GLU A 102 -5.92 -19.76 -5.85
CA GLU A 102 -5.69 -19.73 -7.30
C GLU A 102 -4.23 -19.85 -7.67
N GLN A 103 -3.33 -19.27 -6.87
CA GLN A 103 -1.89 -19.30 -7.12
C GLN A 103 -1.21 -20.50 -6.46
N GLU A 104 -1.96 -21.36 -5.80
CA GLU A 104 -1.43 -22.50 -5.03
C GLU A 104 -0.40 -22.05 -4.00
N LYS A 105 -0.55 -20.83 -3.49
CA LYS A 105 0.32 -20.25 -2.46
C LYS A 105 -0.31 -20.32 -1.11
N HIS A 106 0.52 -20.47 -0.09
CA HIS A 106 0.12 -20.28 1.27
C HIS A 106 -0.30 -18.82 1.47
N LEU A 107 -1.40 -18.58 2.19
CA LEU A 107 -1.85 -17.20 2.47
C LEU A 107 -0.72 -16.33 3.04
N TYR A 108 0.08 -16.91 3.93
CA TYR A 108 1.20 -16.21 4.54
C TYR A 108 2.26 -15.77 3.51
N GLU A 109 2.55 -16.63 2.53
CA GLU A 109 3.49 -16.30 1.46
C GLU A 109 2.96 -15.14 0.59
N LEU A 110 1.67 -15.13 0.30
CA LEU A 110 1.06 -14.05 -0.46
C LEU A 110 1.12 -12.73 0.30
N LEU A 111 0.86 -12.76 1.59
CA LEU A 111 0.97 -11.56 2.44
C LEU A 111 2.41 -11.05 2.51
N GLU A 112 3.38 -11.96 2.56
CA GLU A 112 4.80 -11.59 2.51
C GLU A 112 5.15 -10.91 1.19
N ASP A 113 4.71 -11.46 0.06
CA ASP A 113 4.96 -10.88 -1.26
C ASP A 113 4.36 -9.48 -1.36
N ASP A 114 3.15 -9.29 -0.86
CA ASP A 114 2.49 -7.98 -0.85
C ASP A 114 3.27 -6.98 0.01
N ALA A 115 3.76 -7.41 1.17
CA ALA A 115 4.55 -6.55 2.05
C ALA A 115 5.89 -6.17 1.40
N LYS A 116 6.53 -7.09 0.67
CA LYS A 116 7.75 -6.79 -0.08
C LYS A 116 7.52 -5.69 -1.11
N LEU A 117 6.42 -5.77 -1.85
CA LEU A 117 6.07 -4.74 -2.83
C LEU A 117 5.83 -3.39 -2.14
N ALA A 118 5.14 -3.41 -1.00
CA ALA A 118 4.86 -2.20 -0.24
C ALA A 118 6.15 -1.54 0.29
N ILE A 119 7.08 -2.34 0.79
CA ILE A 119 8.40 -1.86 1.25
C ILE A 119 9.16 -1.24 0.09
N ARG A 120 9.17 -1.89 -1.07
CA ARG A 120 9.85 -1.36 -2.27
C ARG A 120 9.26 -0.03 -2.73
N ALA A 121 7.94 0.08 -2.73
CA ALA A 121 7.26 1.33 -3.07
C ALA A 121 7.63 2.44 -2.09
N SER A 122 7.69 2.15 -0.81
CA SER A 122 8.09 3.10 0.23
C SER A 122 9.54 3.54 0.06
N CYS A 123 10.44 2.62 -0.27
CA CYS A 123 11.84 2.95 -0.56
C CYS A 123 11.96 3.89 -1.76
N SER A 124 11.16 3.65 -2.80
CA SER A 124 11.11 4.51 -3.97
C SER A 124 10.70 5.94 -3.60
N MET A 125 9.71 6.07 -2.71
CA MET A 125 9.25 7.38 -2.23
C MET A 125 10.31 8.09 -1.39
N LEU A 126 10.99 7.35 -0.51
CA LEU A 126 12.11 7.90 0.27
C LEU A 126 13.18 8.49 -0.65
N LYS A 127 13.56 7.72 -1.65
CA LYS A 127 14.59 8.12 -2.59
C LYS A 127 14.19 9.35 -3.40
N LYS A 128 12.94 9.38 -3.87
CA LYS A 128 12.42 10.46 -4.69
C LYS A 128 12.29 11.78 -3.94
N PHE A 129 11.79 11.72 -2.70
CA PHE A 129 11.49 12.93 -1.92
C PHE A 129 12.60 13.30 -0.93
N SER A 130 13.71 12.60 -0.97
CA SER A 130 14.90 12.89 -0.14
C SER A 130 14.57 13.03 1.35
N ILE A 131 13.76 12.12 1.82
CA ILE A 131 13.33 12.12 3.23
C ILE A 131 14.41 11.56 4.14
#